data_56ed3072d624e6db7b498db77f1bcac8
#
_entry.id   56ed3072d624e6db7b498db77f1bcac8
#
_cell.length_a   1.000
_cell.length_b   1.000
_cell.length_c   1.000
_cell.angle_alpha   90.00
_cell.angle_beta   90.00
_cell.angle_gamma   90.00
#
_symmetry.space_group_name_H-M   'P 1'
#
loop_
_entity.id
_entity.type
_entity.pdbx_description
1 polymer ?
#
loop_
_entity_poly.entity_id
_entity_poly.type
_entity_poly.pdbx_seq_one_letter_code
_entity_poly.pdbx_strand_id
1 'polypeptide(L)'
;MRSDLIKEGVEKTPHRAILKALGVTDSEMHRPFIAVVCAASDYVPGHMHLHEISRAVKDGIRNAGGVPFEFFTIGVCDGLAMNHKGMRYSLASRELIADSIEVMLTAHPLDGVVFIPNCDKIVPGMVLAAARMNLPAIFCSGGPM
;
A
#
# COMPACT_ATOMS: atom_id res chain seq x y z
N MET A 1 1.16 -13.49 14.43
CA MET A 1 1.14 -12.41 13.40
C MET A 1 -0.15 -11.62 13.55
N ARG A 2 -0.19 -10.40 13.08
CA ARG A 2 -1.42 -9.58 13.12
C ARG A 2 -2.52 -10.18 12.23
N SER A 3 -2.11 -10.73 11.08
CA SER A 3 -2.98 -11.43 10.14
C SER A 3 -3.63 -12.72 10.70
N ASP A 4 -3.15 -13.25 11.81
CA ASP A 4 -3.76 -14.43 12.44
C ASP A 4 -5.19 -14.17 12.92
N LEU A 5 -5.55 -12.88 13.13
CA LEU A 5 -6.91 -12.45 13.44
C LEU A 5 -7.96 -12.91 12.41
N ILE A 6 -7.56 -13.15 11.17
CA ILE A 6 -8.45 -13.61 10.08
C ILE A 6 -8.08 -15.00 9.55
N LYS A 7 -6.99 -15.59 10.02
CA LYS A 7 -6.48 -16.89 9.54
C LYS A 7 -6.76 -18.02 10.49
N GLU A 8 -6.71 -17.78 11.80
CA GLU A 8 -6.77 -18.81 12.82
C GLU A 8 -8.14 -18.93 13.50
N GLY A 9 -8.49 -20.15 13.94
CA GLY A 9 -9.75 -20.46 14.58
C GLY A 9 -10.85 -20.95 13.64
N VAL A 10 -11.77 -21.76 14.16
CA VAL A 10 -12.88 -22.33 13.39
C VAL A 10 -13.85 -21.24 12.94
N GLU A 11 -14.06 -20.22 13.78
CA GLU A 11 -14.92 -19.06 13.50
C GLU A 11 -14.40 -18.19 12.36
N LYS A 12 -13.11 -18.33 11.98
CA LYS A 12 -12.49 -17.63 10.84
C LYS A 12 -12.56 -18.39 9.50
N THR A 13 -13.28 -19.51 9.48
CA THR A 13 -13.50 -20.27 8.23
C THR A 13 -14.05 -19.41 7.09
N PRO A 14 -15.04 -18.52 7.29
CA PRO A 14 -15.50 -17.62 6.22
C PRO A 14 -14.39 -16.69 5.69
N HIS A 15 -13.56 -16.16 6.58
CA HIS A 15 -12.43 -15.29 6.19
C HIS A 15 -11.42 -16.05 5.31
N ARG A 16 -11.06 -17.28 5.71
CA ARG A 16 -10.19 -18.14 4.89
C ARG A 16 -10.79 -18.50 3.54
N ALA A 17 -12.10 -18.71 3.47
CA ALA A 17 -12.78 -18.95 2.20
C ALA A 17 -12.64 -17.74 1.24
N ILE A 18 -12.79 -16.52 1.76
CA ILE A 18 -12.59 -15.29 0.99
C ILE A 18 -11.12 -15.15 0.56
N LEU A 19 -10.17 -15.42 1.44
CA LEU A 19 -8.74 -15.38 1.10
C LEU A 19 -8.40 -16.41 0.01
N LYS A 20 -8.98 -17.62 0.07
CA LYS A 20 -8.82 -18.62 -0.99
C LYS A 20 -9.42 -18.19 -2.32
N ALA A 21 -10.54 -17.46 -2.31
CA ALA A 21 -11.12 -16.87 -3.51
C ALA A 21 -10.20 -15.81 -4.16
N LEU A 22 -9.30 -15.19 -3.38
CA LEU A 22 -8.24 -14.30 -3.87
C LEU A 22 -6.99 -15.06 -4.36
N GLY A 23 -6.99 -16.39 -4.30
CA GLY A 23 -5.88 -17.23 -4.73
C GLY A 23 -4.87 -17.61 -3.64
N VAL A 24 -5.12 -17.24 -2.38
CA VAL A 24 -4.24 -17.61 -1.27
C VAL A 24 -4.33 -19.11 -1.00
N THR A 25 -3.21 -19.80 -1.08
CA THR A 25 -3.09 -21.25 -0.85
C THR A 25 -3.03 -21.60 0.65
N ASP A 26 -3.27 -22.87 0.98
CA ASP A 26 -3.17 -23.34 2.36
C ASP A 26 -1.77 -23.13 2.96
N SER A 27 -0.72 -23.30 2.16
CA SER A 27 0.66 -23.04 2.59
C SER A 27 0.95 -21.55 2.85
N GLU A 28 0.28 -20.67 2.12
CA GLU A 28 0.43 -19.21 2.28
C GLU A 28 -0.35 -18.68 3.49
N MET A 29 -1.39 -19.39 3.95
CA MET A 29 -2.12 -19.01 5.18
C MET A 29 -1.23 -18.92 6.42
N HIS A 30 -0.12 -19.65 6.45
CA HIS A 30 0.83 -19.64 7.56
C HIS A 30 1.96 -18.63 7.41
N ARG A 31 1.95 -17.84 6.33
CA ARG A 31 2.98 -16.85 6.03
C ARG A 31 2.52 -15.43 6.43
N PRO A 32 3.46 -14.50 6.64
CA PRO A 32 3.09 -13.11 6.88
C PRO A 32 2.43 -12.48 5.66
N PHE A 33 1.38 -11.71 5.90
CA PHE A 33 0.67 -10.93 4.88
C PHE A 33 1.23 -9.50 4.85
N ILE A 34 1.77 -9.10 3.71
CA ILE A 34 2.46 -7.82 3.55
C ILE A 34 1.66 -6.91 2.63
N ALA A 35 1.33 -5.72 3.12
CA ALA A 35 0.74 -4.68 2.29
C ALA A 35 1.77 -4.12 1.30
N VAL A 36 1.36 -3.87 0.08
CA VAL A 36 2.11 -3.08 -0.91
C VAL A 36 1.24 -1.88 -1.26
N VAL A 37 1.61 -0.71 -0.75
CA VAL A 37 0.87 0.53 -0.96
C VAL A 37 1.54 1.31 -2.07
N CYS A 38 0.93 1.33 -3.23
CA CYS A 38 1.50 1.92 -4.44
C CYS A 38 0.75 3.18 -4.86
N ALA A 39 1.48 4.23 -5.23
CA ALA A 39 0.91 5.46 -5.77
C ALA A 39 0.97 5.52 -7.31
N ALA A 40 1.03 4.38 -7.99
CA ALA A 40 1.06 4.33 -9.44
C ALA A 40 -0.14 5.06 -10.06
N SER A 41 0.12 5.80 -11.14
CA SER A 41 -0.90 6.57 -11.85
C SER A 41 -0.40 6.89 -13.25
N ASP A 42 -1.24 6.68 -14.24
CA ASP A 42 -0.96 7.07 -15.64
C ASP A 42 -1.02 8.60 -15.84
N TYR A 43 -1.69 9.30 -14.94
CA TYR A 43 -1.88 10.75 -15.03
C TYR A 43 -0.78 11.57 -14.33
N VAL A 44 0.05 10.95 -13.50
CA VAL A 44 1.15 11.62 -12.79
C VAL A 44 2.47 11.16 -13.40
N PRO A 45 3.22 12.02 -14.11
CA PRO A 45 4.41 11.61 -14.86
C PRO A 45 5.46 10.86 -14.06
N GLY A 46 5.73 11.29 -12.82
CA GLY A 46 6.66 10.62 -11.91
C GLY A 46 6.14 9.30 -11.33
N HIS A 47 4.90 8.87 -11.66
CA HIS A 47 4.27 7.68 -11.09
C HIS A 47 3.98 6.57 -12.12
N MET A 48 4.19 6.83 -13.40
CA MET A 48 3.88 5.87 -14.49
C MET A 48 4.60 4.53 -14.31
N HIS A 49 5.86 4.57 -13.90
CA HIS A 49 6.72 3.38 -13.74
C HIS A 49 6.55 2.66 -12.39
N LEU A 50 5.78 3.22 -11.45
CA LEU A 50 5.62 2.62 -10.12
C LEU A 50 4.94 1.24 -10.17
N HIS A 51 4.16 0.94 -11.20
CA HIS A 51 3.62 -0.40 -11.44
C HIS A 51 4.72 -1.46 -11.62
N GLU A 52 5.82 -1.11 -12.29
CA GLU A 52 6.95 -2.02 -12.50
C GLU A 52 7.69 -2.27 -11.19
N ILE A 53 7.92 -1.20 -10.42
CA ILE A 53 8.53 -1.30 -9.08
C ILE A 53 7.66 -2.17 -8.17
N SER A 54 6.34 -1.96 -8.19
CA SER A 54 5.42 -2.76 -7.39
C SER A 54 5.47 -4.25 -7.73
N ARG A 55 5.57 -4.61 -9.01
CA ARG A 55 5.75 -6.01 -9.41
C ARG A 55 7.02 -6.61 -8.82
N ALA A 56 8.14 -5.91 -8.94
CA ALA A 56 9.41 -6.35 -8.39
C ALA A 56 9.38 -6.49 -6.86
N VAL A 57 8.72 -5.54 -6.17
CA VAL A 57 8.50 -5.58 -4.72
C VAL A 57 7.68 -6.82 -4.32
N LYS A 58 6.58 -7.09 -5.04
CA LYS A 58 5.75 -8.27 -4.77
C LYS A 58 6.53 -9.58 -4.97
N ASP A 59 7.38 -9.65 -5.98
CA ASP A 59 8.24 -10.81 -6.22
C ASP A 59 9.29 -10.96 -5.12
N GLY A 60 9.89 -9.85 -4.66
CA GLY A 60 10.79 -9.85 -3.51
C GLY A 60 10.12 -10.36 -2.22
N ILE A 61 8.87 -9.94 -1.96
CA ILE A 61 8.09 -10.40 -0.80
C ILE A 61 7.83 -11.91 -0.90
N ARG A 62 7.43 -12.41 -2.06
CA ARG A 62 7.22 -13.86 -2.28
C ARG A 62 8.49 -14.65 -2.08
N ASN A 63 9.61 -14.18 -2.62
CA ASN A 63 10.93 -14.81 -2.46
C ASN A 63 11.37 -14.87 -0.99
N ALA A 64 10.99 -13.85 -0.20
CA ALA A 64 11.24 -13.82 1.24
C ALA A 64 10.23 -14.65 2.06
N GLY A 65 9.27 -15.32 1.40
CA GLY A 65 8.28 -16.17 2.07
C GLY A 65 7.03 -15.45 2.58
N GLY A 66 6.82 -14.18 2.21
CA GLY A 66 5.61 -13.43 2.50
C GLY A 66 4.53 -13.55 1.41
N VAL A 67 3.32 -13.09 1.71
CA VAL A 67 2.22 -13.00 0.75
C VAL A 67 1.90 -11.51 0.53
N PRO A 68 2.13 -10.95 -0.65
CA PRO A 68 1.90 -9.53 -0.92
C PRO A 68 0.44 -9.26 -1.28
N PHE A 69 -0.13 -8.21 -0.70
CA PHE A 69 -1.44 -7.65 -1.05
C PHE A 69 -1.26 -6.19 -1.44
N GLU A 70 -1.52 -5.89 -2.70
CA GLU A 70 -1.37 -4.54 -3.24
C GLU A 70 -2.69 -3.78 -3.20
N PHE A 71 -2.59 -2.51 -2.82
CA PHE A 71 -3.65 -1.53 -3.05
C PHE A 71 -3.04 -0.17 -3.41
N PHE A 72 -3.86 0.67 -4.04
CA PHE A 72 -3.40 1.94 -4.57
C PHE A 72 -3.94 3.12 -3.75
N THR A 73 -3.14 4.19 -3.72
CA THR A 73 -3.58 5.49 -3.23
C THR A 73 -3.53 6.52 -4.35
N ILE A 74 -4.21 7.64 -4.14
CA ILE A 74 -4.19 8.75 -5.08
C ILE A 74 -2.84 9.46 -5.11
N GLY A 75 -2.58 10.20 -6.19
CA GLY A 75 -1.49 11.15 -6.29
C GLY A 75 -1.93 12.39 -7.06
N VAL A 76 -1.57 13.56 -6.57
CA VAL A 76 -1.78 14.84 -7.26
C VAL A 76 -0.44 15.33 -7.78
N CYS A 77 -0.35 15.58 -9.07
CA CYS A 77 0.82 16.20 -9.69
C CYS A 77 0.72 17.71 -9.55
N ASP A 78 1.58 18.31 -8.74
CA ASP A 78 1.63 19.76 -8.54
C ASP A 78 1.92 20.50 -9.85
N GLY A 79 2.79 19.94 -10.70
CA GLY A 79 3.12 20.52 -11.99
C GLY A 79 1.92 20.66 -12.93
N LEU A 80 1.06 19.63 -12.97
CA LEU A 80 -0.19 19.68 -13.75
C LEU A 80 -1.26 20.55 -13.10
N ALA A 81 -1.21 20.73 -11.79
CA ALA A 81 -2.17 21.55 -11.04
C ALA A 81 -1.80 23.04 -10.97
N MET A 82 -0.61 23.42 -11.43
CA MET A 82 -0.11 24.80 -11.39
C MET A 82 -1.02 25.77 -12.13
N ASN A 83 -1.14 26.99 -11.57
CA ASN A 83 -1.86 28.15 -12.17
C ASN A 83 -3.38 27.97 -12.34
N HIS A 84 -3.99 26.94 -11.72
CA HIS A 84 -5.45 26.81 -11.67
C HIS A 84 -5.95 26.33 -10.30
N LYS A 85 -7.27 26.22 -10.14
CA LYS A 85 -7.90 25.86 -8.85
C LYS A 85 -7.47 24.50 -8.30
N GLY A 86 -7.00 23.58 -9.17
CA GLY A 86 -6.53 22.25 -8.78
C GLY A 86 -5.36 22.28 -7.79
N MET A 87 -4.53 23.30 -7.81
CA MET A 87 -3.40 23.43 -6.89
C MET A 87 -3.80 23.44 -5.41
N ARG A 88 -5.04 23.88 -5.10
CA ARG A 88 -5.57 23.86 -3.73
C ARG A 88 -5.76 22.46 -3.15
N TYR A 89 -5.83 21.44 -4.01
CA TYR A 89 -6.00 20.05 -3.62
C TYR A 89 -4.69 19.31 -3.41
N SER A 90 -3.56 19.86 -3.85
CA SER A 90 -2.25 19.25 -3.71
C SER A 90 -1.92 18.98 -2.25
N LEU A 91 -1.91 19.99 -1.40
CA LEU A 91 -1.59 19.80 0.02
C LEU A 91 -2.63 18.95 0.76
N ALA A 92 -3.91 19.12 0.44
CA ALA A 92 -5.00 18.36 1.05
C ALA A 92 -4.89 16.84 0.74
N SER A 93 -4.34 16.48 -0.41
CA SER A 93 -4.16 15.06 -0.78
C SER A 93 -3.25 14.30 0.18
N ARG A 94 -2.31 14.97 0.84
CA ARG A 94 -1.40 14.37 1.82
C ARG A 94 -2.15 13.68 2.97
N GLU A 95 -3.10 14.40 3.58
CA GLU A 95 -3.90 13.87 4.69
C GLU A 95 -4.84 12.75 4.20
N LEU A 96 -5.48 12.95 3.04
CA LEU A 96 -6.36 11.95 2.45
C LEU A 96 -5.61 10.64 2.13
N ILE A 97 -4.38 10.73 1.65
CA ILE A 97 -3.50 9.57 1.43
C ILE A 97 -3.27 8.86 2.76
N ALA A 98 -2.85 9.59 3.79
CA ALA A 98 -2.59 9.03 5.11
C ALA A 98 -3.83 8.34 5.69
N ASP A 99 -4.98 9.00 5.65
CA ASP A 99 -6.26 8.51 6.17
C ASP A 99 -6.71 7.25 5.41
N SER A 100 -6.63 7.25 4.08
CA SER A 100 -7.03 6.08 3.27
C SER A 100 -6.19 4.84 3.58
N ILE A 101 -4.89 5.02 3.77
CA ILE A 101 -3.97 3.95 4.12
C ILE A 101 -4.24 3.44 5.54
N GLU A 102 -4.48 4.34 6.49
CA GLU A 102 -4.83 3.99 7.87
C GLU A 102 -6.11 3.17 7.92
N VAL A 103 -7.15 3.57 7.17
CA VAL A 103 -8.40 2.80 7.05
C VAL A 103 -8.15 1.42 6.50
N MET A 104 -7.39 1.29 5.42
CA MET A 104 -7.07 0.00 4.80
C MET A 104 -6.29 -0.93 5.73
N LEU A 105 -5.23 -0.43 6.37
CA LEU A 105 -4.37 -1.22 7.24
C LEU A 105 -5.00 -1.51 8.60
N THR A 106 -6.01 -0.73 9.02
CA THR A 106 -6.77 -0.99 10.23
C THR A 106 -7.84 -2.04 9.98
N ALA A 107 -8.60 -1.91 8.90
CA ALA A 107 -9.66 -2.85 8.52
C ALA A 107 -9.11 -4.23 8.12
N HIS A 108 -7.94 -4.27 7.52
CA HIS A 108 -7.31 -5.50 7.04
C HIS A 108 -6.03 -5.77 7.84
N PRO A 109 -5.98 -6.81 8.68
CA PRO A 109 -4.87 -7.04 9.60
C PRO A 109 -3.64 -7.62 8.89
N LEU A 110 -2.91 -6.76 8.17
CA LEU A 110 -1.64 -7.09 7.52
C LEU A 110 -0.47 -6.94 8.51
N ASP A 111 0.61 -7.71 8.30
CA ASP A 111 1.71 -7.86 9.27
C ASP A 111 2.82 -6.83 9.09
N GLY A 112 2.93 -6.28 7.90
CA GLY A 112 3.91 -5.25 7.54
C GLY A 112 3.50 -4.55 6.27
N VAL A 113 4.25 -3.51 5.88
CA VAL A 113 3.90 -2.69 4.73
C VAL A 113 5.13 -2.23 3.95
N VAL A 114 5.05 -2.30 2.62
CA VAL A 114 5.99 -1.66 1.70
C VAL A 114 5.27 -0.50 1.03
N PHE A 115 5.78 0.69 1.21
CA PHE A 115 5.29 1.90 0.57
C PHE A 115 6.07 2.18 -0.72
N ILE A 116 5.35 2.47 -1.80
CA ILE A 116 5.92 2.82 -3.11
C ILE A 116 5.42 4.22 -3.49
N PRO A 117 6.00 5.27 -2.87
CA PRO A 117 5.66 6.64 -3.16
C PRO A 117 6.55 7.25 -4.24
N ASN A 118 6.08 8.36 -4.80
CA ASN A 118 6.90 9.38 -5.42
C ASN A 118 6.22 10.75 -5.22
N CYS A 119 6.85 11.85 -5.65
CA CYS A 119 6.35 13.22 -5.49
C CYS A 119 6.24 13.73 -4.04
N ASP A 120 6.19 15.05 -3.93
CA ASP A 120 6.41 15.81 -2.69
C ASP A 120 5.24 15.81 -1.69
N LYS A 121 4.04 15.40 -2.09
CA LYS A 121 2.88 15.28 -1.17
C LYS A 121 2.55 13.83 -0.85
N ILE A 122 2.84 12.92 -1.78
CA ILE A 122 2.56 11.49 -1.62
C ILE A 122 3.55 10.85 -0.64
N VAL A 123 4.83 11.17 -0.77
CA VAL A 123 5.87 10.68 0.16
C VAL A 123 5.51 11.02 1.61
N PRO A 124 5.28 12.29 2.00
CA PRO A 124 4.91 12.62 3.38
C PRO A 124 3.55 12.06 3.80
N GLY A 125 2.59 11.90 2.88
CA GLY A 125 1.32 11.24 3.17
C GLY A 125 1.52 9.79 3.61
N MET A 126 2.35 9.03 2.89
CA MET A 126 2.69 7.65 3.27
C MET A 126 3.53 7.58 4.54
N VAL A 127 4.44 8.55 4.79
CA VAL A 127 5.21 8.64 6.05
C VAL A 127 4.29 8.89 7.24
N LEU A 128 3.29 9.77 7.10
CA LEU A 128 2.27 10.00 8.13
C LEU A 128 1.49 8.71 8.44
N ALA A 129 1.06 7.98 7.41
CA ALA A 129 0.39 6.69 7.60
C ALA A 129 1.29 5.69 8.34
N ALA A 130 2.56 5.56 7.94
CA ALA A 130 3.52 4.68 8.60
C ALA A 130 3.68 5.01 10.09
N ALA A 131 3.80 6.30 10.42
CA ALA A 131 3.93 6.76 11.80
C ALA A 131 2.66 6.49 12.63
N ARG A 132 1.46 6.68 12.06
CA ARG A 132 0.19 6.42 12.73
C ARG A 132 -0.04 4.92 12.98
N MET A 133 0.29 4.09 12.01
CA MET A 133 0.04 2.66 12.07
C MET A 133 1.05 1.90 12.94
N ASN A 134 2.28 2.41 13.07
CA ASN A 134 3.37 1.78 13.82
C ASN A 134 3.55 0.28 13.50
N LEU A 135 3.47 -0.05 12.21
CA LEU A 135 3.75 -1.39 11.68
C LEU A 135 5.18 -1.45 11.12
N PRO A 136 5.79 -2.63 11.05
CA PRO A 136 7.01 -2.81 10.27
C PRO A 136 6.82 -2.27 8.85
N ALA A 137 7.62 -1.27 8.48
CA ALA A 137 7.44 -0.55 7.24
C ALA A 137 8.76 -0.31 6.52
N ILE A 138 8.74 -0.35 5.20
CA ILE A 138 9.85 0.04 4.34
C ILE A 138 9.34 0.91 3.19
N PHE A 139 10.16 1.84 2.73
CA PHE A 139 9.87 2.72 1.61
C PHE A 139 10.75 2.36 0.41
N CYS A 140 10.12 2.14 -0.73
CA CYS A 140 10.75 1.93 -2.02
C CYS A 140 10.31 3.07 -2.95
N SER A 141 11.04 4.20 -2.91
CA SER A 141 10.69 5.36 -3.73
C SER A 141 10.91 5.12 -5.22
N GLY A 142 10.10 5.76 -6.04
CA GLY A 142 10.22 5.72 -7.51
C GLY A 142 11.46 6.41 -8.07
N GLY A 143 12.25 7.08 -7.22
CA GLY A 143 13.44 7.80 -7.65
C GLY A 143 13.16 9.23 -8.13
N PRO A 144 14.18 9.93 -8.65
CA PRO A 144 14.02 11.28 -9.17
C PRO A 144 13.14 11.31 -10.42
N MET A 145 12.39 12.39 -10.55
CA MET A 145 11.58 12.68 -11.74
C MET A 145 12.39 13.48 -12.76
#